data_e0fe4b99c482dffb3ff0e8df0e96197b
#
_entry.id   e0fe4b99c482dffb3ff0e8df0e96197b
#
_cell.length_a   1.000
_cell.length_b   1.000
_cell.length_c   1.000
_cell.angle_alpha   90.00
_cell.angle_beta   90.00
_cell.angle_gamma   90.00
#
_symmetry.space_group_name_H-M   'P 1'
#
loop_
_entity.id
_entity.type
_entity.pdbx_description
1 polymer ?
#
loop_
_entity_poly.entity_id
_entity_poly.type
_entity_poly.pdbx_seq_one_letter_code
_entity_poly.pdbx_strand_id
1 'polypeptide(L)'
;MAIQRVGVVGFGQMGSGIAQICAQAGFDTIVREVDQSLVDKGFQRVDGSLARLVKSGRTTEDDAKAARGRLRGTTSLADFKDRDLVIEAIVEEIGPKKKLFAELDTICPPATLFCSNTSSLTIVEMAAATRRPDRFAGLHFFNPPVIMKLVEIVKSITTSDETIATLKEFVAKIGKTGVVCKDTTGFIVNRLMVPYLLGAIRMLELGIATKEDIDNAVKLGLGYPMGPFELIDYTGVDINYHVAGVFFDEFKEAYMAPPPLLRRMFLAGQLGTKSGKGFYEYDEQGKRKS
;
A
#
# COMPACT_ATOMS: atom_id res chain seq x y z
N MET A 1 14.00 -15.09 -14.57
CA MET A 1 14.46 -15.79 -13.34
C MET A 1 13.25 -16.19 -12.51
N ALA A 2 13.18 -17.44 -12.01
CA ALA A 2 12.03 -17.86 -11.20
C ALA A 2 12.23 -17.39 -9.74
N ILE A 3 11.34 -16.53 -9.23
CA ILE A 3 11.33 -16.13 -7.82
C ILE A 3 10.85 -17.31 -6.98
N GLN A 4 11.58 -17.64 -5.92
CA GLN A 4 11.22 -18.66 -4.92
C GLN A 4 11.35 -18.14 -3.49
N ARG A 5 12.28 -17.21 -3.24
CA ARG A 5 12.61 -16.67 -1.92
C ARG A 5 12.34 -15.17 -1.89
N VAL A 6 11.37 -14.79 -1.06
CA VAL A 6 10.92 -13.40 -0.94
C VAL A 6 11.38 -12.84 0.40
N GLY A 7 11.90 -11.63 0.39
CA GLY A 7 12.14 -10.82 1.57
C GLY A 7 11.13 -9.68 1.65
N VAL A 8 10.59 -9.42 2.83
CA VAL A 8 9.75 -8.25 3.09
C VAL A 8 10.40 -7.42 4.19
N VAL A 9 10.60 -6.12 3.98
CA VAL A 9 11.14 -5.21 4.98
C VAL A 9 10.05 -4.28 5.47
N GLY A 10 9.78 -4.34 6.77
CA GLY A 10 8.63 -3.76 7.43
C GLY A 10 7.54 -4.81 7.67
N PHE A 11 7.15 -5.03 8.92
CA PHE A 11 6.12 -6.00 9.31
C PHE A 11 4.88 -5.31 9.92
N GLY A 12 4.66 -4.06 9.47
CA GLY A 12 3.45 -3.28 9.75
C GLY A 12 2.21 -3.85 9.05
N GLN A 13 1.18 -3.02 8.91
CA GLN A 13 -0.10 -3.42 8.28
C GLN A 13 0.07 -3.93 6.85
N MET A 14 0.82 -3.21 6.01
CA MET A 14 1.05 -3.62 4.62
C MET A 14 2.00 -4.80 4.54
N GLY A 15 3.16 -4.74 5.19
CA GLY A 15 4.16 -5.78 5.11
C GLY A 15 3.68 -7.12 5.65
N SER A 16 2.86 -7.16 6.72
CA SER A 16 2.29 -8.42 7.23
C SER A 16 1.34 -9.07 6.21
N GLY A 17 0.51 -8.28 5.54
CA GLY A 17 -0.37 -8.79 4.49
C GLY A 17 0.40 -9.24 3.24
N ILE A 18 1.42 -8.49 2.81
CA ILE A 18 2.29 -8.86 1.68
C ILE A 18 3.04 -10.17 1.97
N ALA A 19 3.65 -10.27 3.15
CA ALA A 19 4.35 -11.49 3.56
C ALA A 19 3.41 -12.70 3.64
N GLN A 20 2.21 -12.50 4.19
CA GLN A 20 1.19 -13.56 4.27
C GLN A 20 0.82 -14.09 2.88
N ILE A 21 0.49 -13.22 1.91
CA ILE A 21 0.10 -13.68 0.56
C ILE A 21 1.26 -14.35 -0.18
N CYS A 22 2.51 -13.91 0.03
CA CYS A 22 3.68 -14.59 -0.52
C CYS A 22 3.80 -16.01 0.05
N ALA A 23 3.68 -16.18 1.36
CA ALA A 23 3.75 -17.48 2.03
C ALA A 23 2.58 -18.41 1.64
N GLN A 24 1.35 -17.86 1.47
CA GLN A 24 0.20 -18.60 0.97
C GLN A 24 0.41 -19.09 -0.47
N ALA A 25 1.09 -18.31 -1.30
CA ALA A 25 1.45 -18.70 -2.67
C ALA A 25 2.64 -19.68 -2.78
N GLY A 26 3.19 -20.11 -1.65
CA GLY A 26 4.25 -21.13 -1.58
C GLY A 26 5.67 -20.59 -1.57
N PHE A 27 5.89 -19.27 -1.48
CA PHE A 27 7.24 -18.69 -1.38
C PHE A 27 7.83 -18.85 0.00
N ASP A 28 9.13 -19.20 0.06
CA ASP A 28 9.94 -19.04 1.28
C ASP A 28 10.07 -17.54 1.58
N THR A 29 9.47 -17.09 2.67
CA THR A 29 9.31 -15.67 2.96
C THR A 29 9.99 -15.32 4.29
N ILE A 30 10.93 -14.38 4.24
CA ILE A 30 11.50 -13.76 5.43
C ILE A 30 10.96 -12.34 5.59
N VAL A 31 10.66 -11.96 6.84
CA VAL A 31 10.20 -10.61 7.15
C VAL A 31 11.09 -9.98 8.20
N ARG A 32 11.53 -8.76 7.93
CA ARG A 32 12.41 -8.00 8.83
C ARG A 32 11.69 -6.84 9.48
N GLU A 33 11.92 -6.67 10.78
CA GLU A 33 11.61 -5.45 11.54
C GLU A 33 12.82 -4.95 12.33
N VAL A 34 12.70 -3.73 12.86
CA VAL A 34 13.80 -3.07 13.58
C VAL A 34 14.06 -3.70 14.95
N ASP A 35 13.04 -4.30 15.58
CA ASP A 35 13.15 -4.99 16.86
C ASP A 35 12.22 -6.22 16.92
N GLN A 36 12.50 -7.11 17.89
CA GLN A 36 11.78 -8.36 18.06
C GLN A 36 10.31 -8.15 18.43
N SER A 37 9.98 -7.12 19.20
CA SER A 37 8.61 -6.86 19.61
C SER A 37 7.72 -6.50 18.42
N LEU A 38 8.26 -5.82 17.43
CA LEU A 38 7.56 -5.51 16.16
C LEU A 38 7.44 -6.75 15.27
N VAL A 39 8.45 -7.65 15.26
CA VAL A 39 8.34 -8.95 14.60
C VAL A 39 7.18 -9.75 15.20
N ASP A 40 7.10 -9.83 16.53
CA ASP A 40 6.05 -10.58 17.23
C ASP A 40 4.65 -9.99 16.96
N LYS A 41 4.51 -8.66 16.98
CA LYS A 41 3.27 -7.97 16.59
C LYS A 41 2.88 -8.24 15.13
N GLY A 42 3.86 -8.32 14.24
CA GLY A 42 3.64 -8.67 12.85
C GLY A 42 3.08 -10.10 12.70
N PHE A 43 3.65 -11.05 13.41
CA PHE A 43 3.12 -12.42 13.45
C PHE A 43 1.70 -12.48 14.02
N GLN A 44 1.41 -11.77 15.11
CA GLN A 44 0.04 -11.69 15.65
C GLN A 44 -0.98 -11.20 14.61
N ARG A 45 -0.59 -10.22 13.75
CA ARG A 45 -1.44 -9.75 12.62
C ARG A 45 -1.67 -10.86 11.60
N VAL A 46 -0.62 -11.57 11.20
CA VAL A 46 -0.70 -12.68 10.24
C VAL A 46 -1.57 -13.82 10.81
N ASP A 47 -1.30 -14.25 12.05
CA ASP A 47 -2.04 -15.33 12.71
C ASP A 47 -3.53 -14.99 12.84
N GLY A 48 -3.85 -13.75 13.28
CA GLY A 48 -5.22 -13.26 13.34
C GLY A 48 -5.88 -13.13 11.95
N SER A 49 -5.13 -12.81 10.91
CA SER A 49 -5.63 -12.77 9.53
C SER A 49 -5.92 -14.17 9.00
N LEU A 50 -5.00 -15.12 9.17
CA LEU A 50 -5.17 -16.52 8.77
C LEU A 50 -6.36 -17.17 9.49
N ALA A 51 -6.51 -16.94 10.80
CA ALA A 51 -7.65 -17.43 11.57
C ALA A 51 -9.01 -16.92 11.03
N ARG A 52 -9.06 -15.63 10.61
CA ARG A 52 -10.28 -15.08 9.98
C ARG A 52 -10.57 -15.72 8.62
N LEU A 53 -9.54 -16.02 7.82
CA LEU A 53 -9.71 -16.70 6.53
C LEU A 53 -10.22 -18.14 6.72
N VAL A 54 -9.69 -18.89 7.71
CA VAL A 54 -10.18 -20.22 8.07
C VAL A 54 -11.65 -20.14 8.52
N LYS A 55 -11.95 -19.23 9.46
CA LYS A 55 -13.33 -19.06 9.95
C LYS A 55 -14.35 -18.72 8.84
N SER A 56 -13.91 -17.99 7.81
CA SER A 56 -14.75 -17.64 6.65
C SER A 56 -14.75 -18.67 5.54
N GLY A 57 -14.08 -19.81 5.70
CA GLY A 57 -13.98 -20.88 4.69
C GLY A 57 -13.15 -20.51 3.44
N ARG A 58 -12.37 -19.45 3.50
CA ARG A 58 -11.52 -18.99 2.38
C ARG A 58 -10.18 -19.70 2.29
N THR A 59 -9.78 -20.41 3.33
CA THR A 59 -8.59 -21.27 3.39
C THR A 59 -8.85 -22.40 4.39
N THR A 60 -8.13 -23.51 4.25
CA THR A 60 -8.17 -24.62 5.22
C THR A 60 -7.20 -24.36 6.38
N GLU A 61 -7.37 -25.08 7.50
CA GLU A 61 -6.42 -25.02 8.61
C GLU A 61 -5.03 -25.48 8.19
N ASP A 62 -4.95 -26.55 7.38
CA ASP A 62 -3.67 -27.09 6.88
C ASP A 62 -2.96 -26.09 5.96
N ASP A 63 -3.68 -25.43 5.05
CA ASP A 63 -3.10 -24.39 4.20
C ASP A 63 -2.63 -23.18 5.01
N ALA A 64 -3.40 -22.76 6.01
CA ALA A 64 -3.02 -21.67 6.92
C ALA A 64 -1.74 -22.03 7.71
N LYS A 65 -1.67 -23.26 8.26
CA LYS A 65 -0.50 -23.77 8.96
C LYS A 65 0.73 -23.87 8.03
N ALA A 66 0.54 -24.38 6.82
CA ALA A 66 1.60 -24.47 5.82
C ALA A 66 2.11 -23.07 5.41
N ALA A 67 1.22 -22.08 5.19
CA ALA A 67 1.61 -20.71 4.92
C ALA A 67 2.39 -20.11 6.10
N ARG A 68 1.91 -20.30 7.33
CA ARG A 68 2.60 -19.82 8.54
C ARG A 68 4.00 -20.42 8.69
N GLY A 69 4.16 -21.69 8.34
CA GLY A 69 5.44 -22.40 8.37
C GLY A 69 6.49 -21.89 7.36
N ARG A 70 6.06 -21.21 6.29
CA ARG A 70 6.95 -20.58 5.30
C ARG A 70 7.40 -19.17 5.68
N LEU A 71 6.85 -18.60 6.78
CA LEU A 71 7.19 -17.26 7.26
C LEU A 71 8.22 -17.32 8.37
N ARG A 72 9.34 -16.61 8.19
CA ARG A 72 10.37 -16.41 9.19
C ARG A 72 10.55 -14.92 9.49
N GLY A 73 10.58 -14.56 10.76
CA GLY A 73 10.87 -13.19 11.21
C GLY A 73 12.36 -13.01 11.55
N THR A 74 12.87 -11.79 11.34
CA THR A 74 14.25 -11.43 11.73
C THR A 74 14.35 -9.94 12.05
N THR A 75 15.38 -9.56 12.79
CA THR A 75 15.79 -8.16 12.97
C THR A 75 17.02 -7.80 12.14
N SER A 76 17.65 -8.77 11.48
CA SER A 76 18.89 -8.60 10.72
C SER A 76 18.65 -8.53 9.21
N LEU A 77 19.18 -7.51 8.54
CA LEU A 77 19.20 -7.43 7.08
C LEU A 77 20.15 -8.47 6.44
N ALA A 78 21.18 -8.96 7.17
CA ALA A 78 22.10 -9.97 6.68
C ALA A 78 21.40 -11.29 6.27
N ASP A 79 20.20 -11.56 6.82
CA ASP A 79 19.40 -12.72 6.46
C ASP A 79 18.77 -12.66 5.07
N PHE A 80 18.93 -11.51 4.36
CA PHE A 80 18.42 -11.32 3.00
C PHE A 80 19.43 -11.72 1.91
N LYS A 81 20.59 -12.25 2.29
CA LYS A 81 21.71 -12.61 1.40
C LYS A 81 21.40 -13.62 0.30
N ASP A 82 20.25 -14.27 0.34
CA ASP A 82 19.84 -15.31 -0.62
C ASP A 82 18.45 -15.02 -1.23
N ARG A 83 17.87 -13.82 -1.05
CA ARG A 83 16.53 -13.50 -1.56
C ARG A 83 16.56 -13.23 -3.06
N ASP A 84 15.52 -13.70 -3.75
CA ASP A 84 15.33 -13.46 -5.19
C ASP A 84 14.57 -12.14 -5.43
N LEU A 85 13.67 -11.80 -4.51
CA LEU A 85 12.87 -10.57 -4.52
C LEU A 85 12.83 -9.97 -3.11
N VAL A 86 13.04 -8.67 -3.00
CA VAL A 86 12.82 -7.92 -1.76
C VAL A 86 11.76 -6.86 -1.98
N ILE A 87 10.72 -6.85 -1.13
CA ILE A 87 9.62 -5.87 -1.14
C ILE A 87 9.73 -5.03 0.13
N GLU A 88 9.91 -3.72 -0.02
CA GLU A 88 9.96 -2.77 1.08
C GLU A 88 8.56 -2.23 1.38
N ALA A 89 8.20 -2.19 2.68
CA ALA A 89 6.95 -1.65 3.22
C ALA A 89 7.19 -0.96 4.58
N ILE A 90 8.25 -0.13 4.67
CA ILE A 90 8.56 0.69 5.86
C ILE A 90 7.81 2.03 5.83
N VAL A 91 8.18 2.98 6.71
CA VAL A 91 7.61 4.34 6.74
C VAL A 91 7.73 5.04 5.40
N GLU A 92 6.74 5.88 5.05
CA GLU A 92 6.63 6.53 3.74
C GLU A 92 7.50 7.80 3.68
N GLU A 93 8.81 7.60 3.82
CA GLU A 93 9.84 8.64 3.78
C GLU A 93 10.99 8.22 2.88
N ILE A 94 11.39 9.09 1.95
CA ILE A 94 12.38 8.77 0.91
C ILE A 94 13.77 8.48 1.48
N GLY A 95 14.21 9.23 2.49
CA GLY A 95 15.54 9.08 3.10
C GLY A 95 15.76 7.69 3.70
N PRO A 96 14.92 7.21 4.63
CA PRO A 96 14.97 5.85 5.18
C PRO A 96 14.92 4.76 4.12
N LYS A 97 14.07 4.90 3.07
CA LYS A 97 13.96 3.92 1.99
C LYS A 97 15.24 3.84 1.15
N LYS A 98 15.83 4.98 0.77
CA LYS A 98 17.12 5.03 0.04
C LYS A 98 18.24 4.38 0.84
N LYS A 99 18.35 4.68 2.14
CA LYS A 99 19.35 4.06 3.02
C LYS A 99 19.18 2.56 3.10
N LEU A 100 17.96 2.08 3.27
CA LEU A 100 17.63 0.66 3.31
C LEU A 100 18.05 -0.05 2.01
N PHE A 101 17.68 0.49 0.85
CA PHE A 101 18.01 -0.14 -0.43
C PHE A 101 19.52 -0.11 -0.74
N ALA A 102 20.24 0.95 -0.36
CA ALA A 102 21.68 0.99 -0.46
C ALA A 102 22.35 -0.10 0.40
N GLU A 103 21.85 -0.35 1.61
CA GLU A 103 22.35 -1.44 2.48
C GLU A 103 22.01 -2.82 1.90
N LEU A 104 20.77 -3.06 1.48
CA LEU A 104 20.36 -4.31 0.83
C LEU A 104 21.16 -4.59 -0.45
N ASP A 105 21.54 -3.57 -1.20
CA ASP A 105 22.34 -3.70 -2.42
C ASP A 105 23.72 -4.31 -2.17
N THR A 106 24.27 -4.17 -0.96
CA THR A 106 25.54 -4.79 -0.55
C THR A 106 25.37 -6.22 -0.04
N ILE A 107 24.16 -6.58 0.42
CA ILE A 107 23.87 -7.86 1.08
C ILE A 107 23.31 -8.88 0.08
N CYS A 108 22.35 -8.45 -0.74
CA CYS A 108 21.62 -9.32 -1.65
C CYS A 108 22.45 -9.67 -2.91
N PRO A 109 22.27 -10.88 -3.49
CA PRO A 109 22.87 -11.23 -4.76
C PRO A 109 22.59 -10.20 -5.87
N PRO A 110 23.49 -10.00 -6.84
CA PRO A 110 23.28 -9.02 -7.94
C PRO A 110 22.01 -9.26 -8.75
N ALA A 111 21.51 -10.49 -8.77
CA ALA A 111 20.28 -10.86 -9.50
C ALA A 111 18.99 -10.53 -8.75
N THR A 112 19.04 -10.19 -7.45
CA THR A 112 17.86 -9.89 -6.64
C THR A 112 17.10 -8.69 -7.20
N LEU A 113 15.78 -8.83 -7.33
CA LEU A 113 14.88 -7.72 -7.66
C LEU A 113 14.53 -6.94 -6.40
N PHE A 114 14.52 -5.62 -6.49
CA PHE A 114 14.07 -4.73 -5.43
C PHE A 114 12.76 -4.05 -5.80
N CYS A 115 11.82 -4.03 -4.86
CA CYS A 115 10.55 -3.36 -5.05
C CYS A 115 10.17 -2.54 -3.82
N SER A 116 9.59 -1.36 -4.04
CA SER A 116 8.96 -0.56 -2.99
C SER A 116 7.44 -0.64 -3.08
N ASN A 117 6.78 -0.76 -1.93
CA ASN A 117 5.32 -0.67 -1.82
C ASN A 117 4.85 0.78 -1.61
N THR A 118 5.68 1.77 -1.90
CA THR A 118 5.28 3.18 -1.81
C THR A 118 4.01 3.46 -2.59
N SER A 119 3.22 4.41 -2.11
CA SER A 119 2.00 4.89 -2.79
C SER A 119 2.20 6.21 -3.55
N SER A 120 3.29 6.95 -3.25
CA SER A 120 3.46 8.32 -3.72
C SER A 120 4.90 8.74 -4.00
N LEU A 121 5.91 8.02 -3.45
CA LEU A 121 7.31 8.36 -3.64
C LEU A 121 7.85 7.84 -4.98
N THR A 122 8.79 8.59 -5.54
CA THR A 122 9.38 8.32 -6.86
C THR A 122 10.26 7.06 -6.84
N ILE A 123 9.94 6.09 -7.67
CA ILE A 123 10.66 4.80 -7.73
C ILE A 123 12.09 5.01 -8.22
N VAL A 124 12.30 5.84 -9.24
CA VAL A 124 13.64 6.09 -9.80
C VAL A 124 14.61 6.69 -8.77
N GLU A 125 14.11 7.47 -7.81
CA GLU A 125 14.96 8.06 -6.76
C GLU A 125 15.50 6.99 -5.78
N MET A 126 14.69 5.98 -5.46
CA MET A 126 15.11 4.83 -4.68
C MET A 126 16.05 3.90 -5.48
N ALA A 127 15.73 3.68 -6.75
CA ALA A 127 16.54 2.86 -7.66
C ALA A 127 17.97 3.42 -7.81
N ALA A 128 18.11 4.75 -7.90
CA ALA A 128 19.38 5.44 -8.00
C ALA A 128 20.29 5.28 -6.75
N ALA A 129 19.75 4.84 -5.62
CA ALA A 129 20.52 4.51 -4.43
C ALA A 129 21.17 3.10 -4.50
N THR A 130 20.95 2.34 -5.58
CA THR A 130 21.44 0.97 -5.78
C THR A 130 22.31 0.87 -7.03
N ARG A 131 23.07 -0.23 -7.15
CA ARG A 131 23.87 -0.55 -8.36
C ARG A 131 23.10 -1.37 -9.40
N ARG A 132 21.78 -1.56 -9.18
CA ARG A 132 20.88 -2.37 -10.04
C ARG A 132 19.57 -1.63 -10.35
N PRO A 133 19.62 -0.38 -10.88
CA PRO A 133 18.40 0.40 -11.13
C PRO A 133 17.48 -0.26 -12.18
N ASP A 134 18.02 -1.09 -13.06
CA ASP A 134 17.28 -1.91 -14.02
C ASP A 134 16.47 -3.05 -13.37
N ARG A 135 16.86 -3.48 -12.16
CA ARG A 135 16.21 -4.51 -11.34
C ARG A 135 15.38 -3.92 -10.20
N PHE A 136 15.01 -2.67 -10.31
CA PHE A 136 14.19 -1.95 -9.32
C PHE A 136 12.85 -1.54 -9.93
N ALA A 137 11.73 -1.76 -9.19
CA ALA A 137 10.39 -1.35 -9.60
C ALA A 137 9.52 -0.98 -8.38
N GLY A 138 8.35 -0.39 -8.60
CA GLY A 138 7.30 -0.33 -7.58
C GLY A 138 6.42 -1.58 -7.64
N LEU A 139 6.00 -2.07 -6.48
CA LEU A 139 4.92 -3.05 -6.31
C LEU A 139 3.92 -2.49 -5.30
N HIS A 140 3.02 -1.67 -5.80
CA HIS A 140 2.03 -0.98 -4.99
C HIS A 140 0.82 -1.88 -4.73
N PHE A 141 0.75 -2.40 -3.51
CA PHE A 141 -0.38 -3.17 -3.00
C PHE A 141 -1.41 -2.25 -2.35
N PHE A 142 -2.66 -2.65 -2.40
CA PHE A 142 -3.78 -1.93 -1.78
C PHE A 142 -4.16 -2.54 -0.43
N ASN A 143 -4.57 -1.69 0.50
CA ASN A 143 -4.96 -2.10 1.85
C ASN A 143 -6.43 -2.61 1.89
N PRO A 144 -6.73 -3.80 2.46
CA PRO A 144 -5.80 -4.79 2.98
C PRO A 144 -5.21 -5.70 1.87
N PRO A 145 -3.88 -5.97 1.87
CA PRO A 145 -3.25 -6.76 0.80
C PRO A 145 -3.85 -8.15 0.61
N VAL A 146 -4.32 -8.78 1.67
CA VAL A 146 -4.94 -10.12 1.62
C VAL A 146 -6.30 -10.14 0.88
N ILE A 147 -6.97 -8.99 0.76
CA ILE A 147 -8.32 -8.88 0.15
C ILE A 147 -8.24 -8.26 -1.24
N MET A 148 -7.52 -7.14 -1.36
CA MET A 148 -7.46 -6.37 -2.60
C MET A 148 -6.76 -7.16 -3.70
N LYS A 149 -7.37 -7.21 -4.90
CA LYS A 149 -6.88 -8.04 -6.00
C LYS A 149 -5.83 -7.37 -6.88
N LEU A 150 -5.76 -6.03 -6.84
CA LEU A 150 -4.88 -5.23 -7.69
C LEU A 150 -3.49 -5.07 -7.08
N VAL A 151 -2.46 -5.14 -7.93
CA VAL A 151 -1.11 -4.65 -7.67
C VAL A 151 -0.70 -3.77 -8.86
N GLU A 152 -0.34 -2.52 -8.61
CA GLU A 152 0.30 -1.68 -9.62
C GLU A 152 1.79 -2.00 -9.68
N ILE A 153 2.26 -2.40 -10.85
CA ILE A 153 3.67 -2.65 -11.14
C ILE A 153 4.25 -1.38 -11.77
N VAL A 154 5.00 -0.63 -10.99
CA VAL A 154 5.47 0.70 -11.39
C VAL A 154 6.82 0.61 -12.07
N LYS A 155 6.85 0.95 -13.35
CA LYS A 155 8.06 0.97 -14.18
C LYS A 155 8.68 2.35 -14.17
N SER A 156 9.87 2.49 -13.57
CA SER A 156 10.67 3.70 -13.68
C SER A 156 11.38 3.78 -15.04
N ILE A 157 12.01 4.90 -15.33
CA ILE A 157 12.79 5.08 -16.57
C ILE A 157 14.01 4.16 -16.65
N THR A 158 14.48 3.60 -15.54
CA THR A 158 15.61 2.68 -15.47
C THR A 158 15.21 1.21 -15.40
N THR A 159 13.96 0.91 -15.04
CA THR A 159 13.46 -0.46 -14.87
C THR A 159 13.45 -1.22 -16.21
N SER A 160 14.10 -2.40 -16.27
CA SER A 160 14.12 -3.22 -17.48
C SER A 160 12.78 -3.91 -17.78
N ASP A 161 12.54 -4.25 -19.04
CA ASP A 161 11.35 -5.01 -19.45
C ASP A 161 11.38 -6.45 -18.88
N GLU A 162 12.58 -7.04 -18.71
CA GLU A 162 12.76 -8.33 -18.04
C GLU A 162 12.27 -8.30 -16.57
N THR A 163 12.60 -7.22 -15.85
CA THR A 163 12.14 -7.01 -14.49
C THR A 163 10.61 -6.93 -14.43
N ILE A 164 9.98 -6.17 -15.34
CA ILE A 164 8.53 -6.06 -15.42
C ILE A 164 7.87 -7.41 -15.75
N ALA A 165 8.43 -8.17 -16.71
CA ALA A 165 7.92 -9.50 -17.05
C ALA A 165 7.96 -10.46 -15.85
N THR A 166 9.10 -10.50 -15.14
CA THR A 166 9.28 -11.32 -13.93
C THR A 166 8.30 -10.93 -12.81
N LEU A 167 8.08 -9.63 -12.60
CA LEU A 167 7.13 -9.15 -11.60
C LEU A 167 5.66 -9.44 -11.97
N LYS A 168 5.30 -9.41 -13.26
CA LYS A 168 3.96 -9.85 -13.70
C LYS A 168 3.69 -11.31 -13.35
N GLU A 169 4.66 -12.19 -13.60
CA GLU A 169 4.57 -13.62 -13.25
C GLU A 169 4.46 -13.81 -11.73
N PHE A 170 5.28 -13.08 -10.95
CA PHE A 170 5.20 -13.10 -9.50
C PHE A 170 3.83 -12.65 -9.00
N VAL A 171 3.31 -11.53 -9.50
CA VAL A 171 2.00 -10.98 -9.09
C VAL A 171 0.86 -11.95 -9.43
N ALA A 172 0.91 -12.59 -10.60
CA ALA A 172 -0.05 -13.64 -10.96
C ALA A 172 0.03 -14.85 -10.03
N LYS A 173 1.26 -15.27 -9.66
CA LYS A 173 1.47 -16.42 -8.77
C LYS A 173 0.95 -16.19 -7.35
N ILE A 174 0.98 -14.95 -6.84
CA ILE A 174 0.34 -14.60 -5.55
C ILE A 174 -1.18 -14.37 -5.66
N GLY A 175 -1.80 -14.74 -6.78
CA GLY A 175 -3.25 -14.64 -6.99
C GLY A 175 -3.77 -13.21 -7.16
N LYS A 176 -2.94 -12.29 -7.65
CA LYS A 176 -3.29 -10.88 -7.88
C LYS A 176 -3.30 -10.53 -9.37
N THR A 177 -3.97 -9.43 -9.71
CA THR A 177 -3.94 -8.84 -11.05
C THR A 177 -2.90 -7.72 -11.07
N GLY A 178 -1.84 -7.91 -11.85
CA GLY A 178 -0.79 -6.90 -12.04
C GLY A 178 -1.16 -5.94 -13.18
N VAL A 179 -1.16 -4.65 -12.91
CA VAL A 179 -1.32 -3.59 -13.91
C VAL A 179 -0.04 -2.76 -13.96
N VAL A 180 0.54 -2.63 -15.16
CA VAL A 180 1.79 -1.87 -15.32
C VAL A 180 1.48 -0.40 -15.55
N CYS A 181 2.17 0.46 -14.83
CA CYS A 181 2.13 1.90 -15.02
C CYS A 181 3.53 2.53 -14.98
N LYS A 182 3.63 3.78 -15.43
CA LYS A 182 4.85 4.57 -15.32
C LYS A 182 5.03 5.07 -13.88
N ASP A 183 6.30 5.33 -13.52
CA ASP A 183 6.68 6.00 -12.28
C ASP A 183 6.24 7.47 -12.36
N THR A 184 5.08 7.75 -11.81
CA THR A 184 4.48 9.08 -11.67
C THR A 184 3.68 9.14 -10.37
N THR A 185 3.62 10.28 -9.74
CA THR A 185 2.95 10.45 -8.43
C THR A 185 1.51 9.97 -8.46
N GLY A 186 1.22 9.00 -7.56
CA GLY A 186 -0.11 8.38 -7.41
C GLY A 186 -0.45 7.31 -8.42
N PHE A 187 0.47 6.95 -9.31
CA PHE A 187 0.35 5.88 -10.30
C PHE A 187 -0.95 5.96 -11.12
N ILE A 188 -1.83 4.96 -11.05
CA ILE A 188 -3.14 4.98 -11.74
C ILE A 188 -4.26 5.30 -10.75
N VAL A 189 -4.42 4.49 -9.69
CA VAL A 189 -5.60 4.57 -8.82
C VAL A 189 -5.63 5.88 -8.05
N ASN A 190 -4.55 6.23 -7.36
CA ASN A 190 -4.52 7.48 -6.60
C ASN A 190 -4.56 8.72 -7.53
N ARG A 191 -3.97 8.62 -8.72
CA ARG A 191 -4.00 9.69 -9.73
C ARG A 191 -5.42 10.04 -10.19
N LEU A 192 -6.32 9.05 -10.24
CA LEU A 192 -7.74 9.23 -10.54
C LEU A 192 -8.55 9.56 -9.27
N MET A 193 -8.27 8.87 -8.18
CA MET A 193 -9.05 8.96 -6.95
C MET A 193 -8.87 10.32 -6.24
N VAL A 194 -7.64 10.82 -6.12
CA VAL A 194 -7.39 12.06 -5.37
C VAL A 194 -8.15 13.25 -5.96
N PRO A 195 -8.05 13.60 -7.26
CA PRO A 195 -8.82 14.69 -7.82
C PRO A 195 -10.34 14.50 -7.72
N TYR A 196 -10.81 13.26 -7.84
CA TYR A 196 -12.23 12.92 -7.64
C TYR A 196 -12.69 13.28 -6.22
N LEU A 197 -11.95 12.85 -5.18
CA LEU A 197 -12.30 13.16 -3.79
C LEU A 197 -12.23 14.66 -3.50
N LEU A 198 -11.18 15.35 -3.99
CA LEU A 198 -11.06 16.81 -3.84
C LEU A 198 -12.16 17.56 -4.59
N GLY A 199 -12.58 17.04 -5.74
CA GLY A 199 -13.72 17.58 -6.49
C GLY A 199 -15.03 17.52 -5.70
N ALA A 200 -15.29 16.39 -5.02
CA ALA A 200 -16.47 16.25 -4.17
C ALA A 200 -16.47 17.25 -3.00
N ILE A 201 -15.30 17.47 -2.35
CA ILE A 201 -15.19 18.47 -1.29
C ILE A 201 -15.48 19.87 -1.82
N ARG A 202 -14.98 20.24 -3.00
CA ARG A 202 -15.27 21.54 -3.62
C ARG A 202 -16.75 21.72 -3.95
N MET A 203 -17.42 20.66 -4.43
CA MET A 203 -18.88 20.70 -4.65
C MET A 203 -19.63 21.00 -3.35
N LEU A 204 -19.21 20.41 -2.24
CA LEU A 204 -19.78 20.70 -0.92
C LEU A 204 -19.50 22.14 -0.47
N GLU A 205 -18.27 22.65 -0.63
CA GLU A 205 -17.91 24.04 -0.30
C GLU A 205 -18.71 25.06 -1.12
N LEU A 206 -19.00 24.75 -2.37
CA LEU A 206 -19.81 25.59 -3.26
C LEU A 206 -21.33 25.48 -3.02
N GLY A 207 -21.75 24.59 -2.10
CA GLY A 207 -23.17 24.39 -1.80
C GLY A 207 -23.97 23.78 -2.94
N ILE A 208 -23.32 23.05 -3.87
CA ILE A 208 -24.00 22.43 -5.03
C ILE A 208 -24.98 21.35 -4.55
N ALA A 209 -24.59 20.56 -3.54
CA ALA A 209 -25.43 19.56 -2.89
C ALA A 209 -24.92 19.26 -1.49
N THR A 210 -25.73 18.55 -0.68
CA THR A 210 -25.31 18.04 0.62
C THR A 210 -24.30 16.91 0.46
N LYS A 211 -23.49 16.64 1.49
CA LYS A 211 -22.55 15.50 1.47
C LYS A 211 -23.28 14.17 1.29
N GLU A 212 -24.47 14.04 1.88
CA GLU A 212 -25.34 12.86 1.76
C GLU A 212 -25.81 12.65 0.32
N ASP A 213 -26.24 13.71 -0.34
CA ASP A 213 -26.71 13.64 -1.73
C ASP A 213 -25.57 13.33 -2.70
N ILE A 214 -24.37 13.93 -2.48
CA ILE A 214 -23.19 13.63 -3.31
C ILE A 214 -22.78 12.15 -3.15
N ASP A 215 -22.70 11.64 -1.91
CA ASP A 215 -22.39 10.24 -1.66
C ASP A 215 -23.42 9.30 -2.29
N ASN A 216 -24.71 9.59 -2.14
CA ASN A 216 -25.78 8.79 -2.72
C ASN A 216 -25.79 8.85 -4.25
N ALA A 217 -25.57 10.02 -4.85
CA ALA A 217 -25.48 10.16 -6.29
C ALA A 217 -24.36 9.30 -6.89
N VAL A 218 -23.19 9.28 -6.26
CA VAL A 218 -22.06 8.45 -6.71
C VAL A 218 -22.33 6.96 -6.50
N LYS A 219 -22.86 6.56 -5.34
CA LYS A 219 -23.19 5.16 -5.08
C LYS A 219 -24.22 4.61 -6.04
N LEU A 220 -25.29 5.36 -6.27
CA LEU A 220 -26.42 4.91 -7.07
C LEU A 220 -26.21 5.15 -8.58
N GLY A 221 -25.56 6.25 -8.95
CA GLY A 221 -25.35 6.62 -10.34
C GLY A 221 -24.13 5.96 -10.99
N LEU A 222 -23.07 5.68 -10.22
CA LEU A 222 -21.84 5.04 -10.72
C LEU A 222 -21.65 3.60 -10.19
N GLY A 223 -22.49 3.13 -9.26
CA GLY A 223 -22.36 1.79 -8.67
C GLY A 223 -21.17 1.65 -7.73
N TYR A 224 -20.65 2.74 -7.17
CA TYR A 224 -19.54 2.67 -6.23
C TYR A 224 -20.01 2.12 -4.87
N PRO A 225 -19.19 1.32 -4.17
CA PRO A 225 -19.55 0.75 -2.87
C PRO A 225 -19.63 1.79 -1.75
N MET A 226 -18.91 2.92 -1.91
CA MET A 226 -18.88 4.06 -1.00
C MET A 226 -18.92 5.36 -1.77
N GLY A 227 -19.59 6.37 -1.20
CA GLY A 227 -19.48 7.73 -1.69
C GLY A 227 -18.14 8.38 -1.34
N PRO A 228 -17.82 9.55 -1.95
CA PRO A 228 -16.53 10.21 -1.76
C PRO A 228 -16.27 10.62 -0.30
N PHE A 229 -17.26 11.08 0.44
CA PHE A 229 -17.08 11.50 1.84
C PHE A 229 -16.96 10.30 2.79
N GLU A 230 -17.72 9.23 2.53
CA GLU A 230 -17.55 7.95 3.24
C GLU A 230 -16.13 7.41 3.02
N LEU A 231 -15.59 7.49 1.81
CA LEU A 231 -14.24 7.02 1.47
C LEU A 231 -13.15 7.88 2.11
N ILE A 232 -13.31 9.22 2.14
CA ILE A 232 -12.37 10.13 2.81
C ILE A 232 -12.33 9.83 4.31
N ASP A 233 -13.48 9.65 4.95
CA ASP A 233 -13.55 9.35 6.39
C ASP A 233 -12.97 7.96 6.71
N TYR A 234 -13.16 6.98 5.83
CA TYR A 234 -12.60 5.64 5.97
C TYR A 234 -11.06 5.63 5.80
N THR A 235 -10.53 6.33 4.83
CA THR A 235 -9.08 6.40 4.57
C THR A 235 -8.36 7.37 5.50
N GLY A 236 -9.05 8.37 6.00
CA GLY A 236 -8.55 9.41 6.89
C GLY A 236 -8.38 10.77 6.21
N VAL A 237 -8.96 11.79 6.80
CA VAL A 237 -8.88 13.20 6.35
C VAL A 237 -7.43 13.69 6.28
N ASP A 238 -6.61 13.32 7.26
CA ASP A 238 -5.18 13.64 7.30
C ASP A 238 -4.39 13.00 6.15
N ILE A 239 -4.66 11.74 5.83
CA ILE A 239 -4.03 11.06 4.70
C ILE A 239 -4.40 11.76 3.40
N ASN A 240 -5.69 12.04 3.18
CA ASN A 240 -6.15 12.75 1.98
C ASN A 240 -5.57 14.17 1.89
N TYR A 241 -5.43 14.88 3.01
CA TYR A 241 -4.81 16.20 3.05
C TYR A 241 -3.33 16.18 2.64
N HIS A 242 -2.55 15.25 3.23
CA HIS A 242 -1.12 15.13 2.90
C HIS A 242 -0.90 14.67 1.47
N VAL A 243 -1.65 13.69 0.99
CA VAL A 243 -1.55 13.18 -0.38
C VAL A 243 -1.92 14.28 -1.39
N ALA A 244 -2.97 15.08 -1.13
CA ALA A 244 -3.32 16.22 -1.96
C ALA A 244 -2.18 17.26 -2.01
N GLY A 245 -1.48 17.49 -0.90
CA GLY A 245 -0.28 18.34 -0.86
C GLY A 245 0.83 17.83 -1.78
N VAL A 246 1.15 16.53 -1.70
CA VAL A 246 2.15 15.88 -2.56
C VAL A 246 1.78 16.02 -4.04
N PHE A 247 0.52 15.79 -4.38
CA PHE A 247 0.03 15.93 -5.75
C PHE A 247 0.13 17.38 -6.26
N PHE A 248 -0.26 18.34 -5.42
CA PHE A 248 -0.17 19.75 -5.79
C PHE A 248 1.29 20.19 -5.95
N ASP A 249 2.20 19.71 -5.11
CA ASP A 249 3.62 20.03 -5.19
C ASP A 249 4.27 19.47 -6.45
N GLU A 250 3.87 18.28 -6.88
CA GLU A 250 4.37 17.65 -8.09
C GLU A 250 3.82 18.28 -9.37
N PHE A 251 2.49 18.45 -9.44
CA PHE A 251 1.83 18.82 -10.70
C PHE A 251 1.52 20.32 -10.83
N LYS A 252 1.49 21.06 -9.72
CA LYS A 252 1.11 22.50 -9.65
C LYS A 252 -0.25 22.82 -10.26
N GLU A 253 -1.13 21.82 -10.37
CA GLU A 253 -2.47 21.97 -10.91
C GLU A 253 -3.46 22.38 -9.81
N ALA A 254 -4.19 23.48 -10.01
CA ALA A 254 -5.10 24.05 -8.99
C ALA A 254 -6.15 23.05 -8.48
N TYR A 255 -6.62 22.14 -9.33
CA TYR A 255 -7.61 21.12 -8.95
C TYR A 255 -7.04 20.02 -8.03
N MET A 256 -5.72 19.93 -7.91
CA MET A 256 -5.04 19.01 -6.99
C MET A 256 -4.71 19.63 -5.64
N ALA A 257 -4.83 20.97 -5.52
CA ALA A 257 -4.60 21.63 -4.24
C ALA A 257 -5.62 21.17 -3.19
N PRO A 258 -5.20 20.93 -1.93
CA PRO A 258 -6.14 20.57 -0.87
C PRO A 258 -7.18 21.67 -0.66
N PRO A 259 -8.50 21.37 -0.73
CA PRO A 259 -9.55 22.33 -0.49
C PRO A 259 -9.46 22.94 0.94
N PRO A 260 -9.85 24.20 1.14
CA PRO A 260 -9.83 24.85 2.46
C PRO A 260 -10.59 24.08 3.55
N LEU A 261 -11.71 23.45 3.22
CA LEU A 261 -12.47 22.62 4.16
C LEU A 261 -11.66 21.41 4.65
N LEU A 262 -11.00 20.70 3.73
CA LEU A 262 -10.18 19.53 4.09
C LEU A 262 -9.05 19.92 5.06
N ARG A 263 -8.38 21.05 4.79
CA ARG A 263 -7.34 21.59 5.69
C ARG A 263 -7.91 21.94 7.07
N ARG A 264 -9.07 22.59 7.12
CA ARG A 264 -9.70 22.97 8.40
C ARG A 264 -10.11 21.75 9.22
N MET A 265 -10.67 20.72 8.59
CA MET A 265 -11.00 19.46 9.25
C MET A 265 -9.76 18.76 9.81
N PHE A 266 -8.67 18.70 9.03
CA PHE A 266 -7.38 18.18 9.48
C PHE A 266 -6.88 18.93 10.74
N LEU A 267 -6.86 20.26 10.71
CA LEU A 267 -6.42 21.10 11.86
C LEU A 267 -7.33 20.96 13.08
N ALA A 268 -8.62 20.68 12.87
CA ALA A 268 -9.58 20.44 13.94
C ALA A 268 -9.54 19.04 14.53
N GLY A 269 -8.66 18.14 14.02
CA GLY A 269 -8.59 16.76 14.47
C GLY A 269 -9.78 15.90 14.04
N GLN A 270 -10.59 16.36 13.08
CA GLN A 270 -11.71 15.59 12.50
C GLN A 270 -11.17 14.68 11.40
N LEU A 271 -10.60 13.54 11.82
CA LEU A 271 -9.80 12.68 10.93
C LEU A 271 -10.57 11.49 10.33
N GLY A 272 -11.90 11.49 10.45
CA GLY A 272 -12.76 10.41 9.97
C GLY A 272 -13.01 9.34 11.03
N THR A 273 -13.19 8.09 10.58
CA THR A 273 -13.52 6.95 11.44
C THR A 273 -12.59 6.78 12.64
N LYS A 274 -11.29 7.00 12.44
CA LYS A 274 -10.27 6.81 13.49
C LYS A 274 -10.35 7.82 14.65
N SER A 275 -10.98 8.97 14.44
CA SER A 275 -11.21 10.00 15.47
C SER A 275 -12.67 10.07 15.93
N GLY A 276 -13.55 9.19 15.39
CA GLY A 276 -14.98 9.20 15.63
C GLY A 276 -15.74 10.33 14.91
N LYS A 277 -15.03 11.21 14.22
CA LYS A 277 -15.62 12.34 13.49
C LYS A 277 -14.78 12.72 12.26
N GLY A 278 -15.45 12.90 11.13
CA GLY A 278 -14.94 13.43 9.88
C GLY A 278 -16.04 14.24 9.20
N PHE A 279 -16.33 13.95 7.94
CA PHE A 279 -17.54 14.44 7.27
C PHE A 279 -18.80 13.91 7.94
N TYR A 280 -18.72 12.69 8.50
CA TYR A 280 -19.76 12.03 9.30
C TYR A 280 -19.29 11.81 10.74
N GLU A 281 -20.21 11.36 11.59
CA GLU A 281 -19.91 10.91 12.94
C GLU A 281 -19.96 9.39 13.04
N TYR A 282 -19.07 8.82 13.85
CA TYR A 282 -18.88 7.38 13.99
C TYR A 282 -18.93 6.98 15.48
N ASP A 283 -19.37 5.75 15.72
CA ASP A 283 -19.30 5.13 17.04
C ASP A 283 -17.89 4.51 17.28
N GLU A 284 -17.70 3.96 18.47
CA GLU A 284 -16.43 3.31 18.86
C GLU A 284 -16.05 2.09 17.98
N GLN A 285 -17.03 1.54 17.25
CA GLN A 285 -16.84 0.41 16.32
C GLN A 285 -16.57 0.90 14.88
N GLY A 286 -16.52 2.21 14.67
CA GLY A 286 -16.32 2.83 13.35
C GLY A 286 -17.58 2.79 12.46
N LYS A 287 -18.75 2.54 13.01
CA LYS A 287 -20.01 2.57 12.28
C LYS A 287 -20.56 3.99 12.29
N ARG A 288 -20.99 4.46 11.11
CA ARG A 288 -21.61 5.78 10.95
C ARG A 288 -22.86 5.89 11.81
N LYS A 289 -22.94 6.98 12.59
CA LYS A 289 -24.14 7.37 13.33
C LYS A 289 -25.21 7.88 12.35
N SER A 290 -26.45 7.56 12.62
CA SER A 290 -27.61 8.02 11.82
C SER A 290 -27.83 9.53 11.93
#